data_73be527c82e0404d20a820ffcfc716af
#
_entry.id   73be527c82e0404d20a820ffcfc716af
#
_cell.length_a   1.000
_cell.length_b   1.000
_cell.length_c   1.000
_cell.angle_alpha   90.00
_cell.angle_beta   90.00
_cell.angle_gamma   90.00
#
_symmetry.space_group_name_H-M   'P 1'
#
loop_
_entity.id
_entity.type
_entity.pdbx_description
1 polymer ?
#
loop_
_entity_poly.entity_id
_entity_poly.type
_entity_poly.pdbx_seq_one_letter_code
_entity_poly.pdbx_strand_id
1 'polypeptide(L)'
;VGVPAQTTVDLAATEANKIMSKADTIAIFGSNQTTAEGVITANETLNKLATDPAEGIIGVGFDAGTPQKAAINNGKLIGSVTQSPLMMGYKTIYTLVDVCNGKTVEDIPMDGYWYNADNMEDEDIAPNLYD
;
A
#
# COMPACT_ATOMS: atom_id res chain seq x y z
N VAL A 1 -10.64 -13.19 -4.84
CA VAL A 1 -9.24 -12.74 -4.63
C VAL A 1 -8.47 -13.03 -5.91
N GLY A 2 -7.77 -12.02 -6.45
CA GLY A 2 -6.82 -12.16 -7.54
C GLY A 2 -5.41 -12.42 -6.97
N VAL A 3 -4.74 -13.43 -7.49
CA VAL A 3 -3.37 -13.75 -7.10
C VAL A 3 -2.51 -13.77 -8.37
N PRO A 4 -1.62 -12.79 -8.59
CA PRO A 4 -0.74 -12.79 -9.74
C PRO A 4 0.25 -13.97 -9.66
N ALA A 5 0.61 -14.53 -10.80
CA ALA A 5 1.52 -15.68 -10.87
C ALA A 5 2.94 -15.33 -10.37
N GLN A 6 3.33 -14.08 -10.45
CA GLN A 6 4.57 -13.53 -9.91
C GLN A 6 4.31 -12.12 -9.37
N THR A 7 5.14 -11.66 -8.43
CA THR A 7 5.04 -10.32 -7.84
C THR A 7 5.66 -9.29 -8.78
N THR A 8 4.92 -8.96 -9.86
CA THR A 8 5.26 -7.89 -10.80
C THR A 8 4.04 -6.99 -11.02
N VAL A 9 4.28 -5.71 -11.29
CA VAL A 9 3.20 -4.72 -11.50
C VAL A 9 2.31 -5.13 -12.68
N ASP A 10 2.87 -5.59 -13.80
CA ASP A 10 2.11 -5.98 -15.00
C ASP A 10 1.15 -7.15 -14.74
N LEU A 11 1.62 -8.17 -14.00
CA LEU A 11 0.77 -9.31 -13.66
C LEU A 11 -0.29 -8.92 -12.61
N ALA A 12 0.07 -8.08 -11.67
CA ALA A 12 -0.89 -7.51 -10.71
C ALA A 12 -1.94 -6.64 -11.43
N ALA A 13 -1.54 -5.83 -12.40
CA ALA A 13 -2.46 -5.04 -13.23
C ALA A 13 -3.41 -5.93 -14.04
N THR A 14 -2.90 -7.06 -14.56
CA THR A 14 -3.74 -8.05 -15.27
C THR A 14 -4.83 -8.62 -14.37
N GLU A 15 -4.49 -8.97 -13.12
CA GLU A 15 -5.48 -9.48 -12.16
C GLU A 15 -6.42 -8.37 -11.68
N ALA A 16 -5.91 -7.16 -11.40
CA ALA A 16 -6.73 -6.01 -11.05
C ALA A 16 -7.75 -5.68 -12.16
N ASN A 17 -7.33 -5.71 -13.42
CA ASN A 17 -8.20 -5.49 -14.58
C ASN A 17 -9.37 -6.49 -14.62
N LYS A 18 -9.10 -7.79 -14.39
CA LYS A 18 -10.15 -8.82 -14.33
C LYS A 18 -11.16 -8.55 -13.21
N ILE A 19 -10.69 -8.08 -12.06
CA ILE A 19 -11.55 -7.77 -10.90
C ILE A 19 -12.36 -6.52 -11.17
N MET A 20 -11.70 -5.43 -11.57
CA MET A 20 -12.33 -4.12 -11.79
C MET A 20 -13.27 -4.11 -13.00
N SER A 21 -13.14 -5.06 -13.92
CA SER A 21 -14.07 -5.22 -15.06
C SER A 21 -15.41 -5.82 -14.69
N LYS A 22 -15.53 -6.45 -13.51
CA LYS A 22 -16.81 -6.98 -13.04
C LYS A 22 -17.74 -5.85 -12.62
N ALA A 23 -19.03 -6.00 -12.95
CA ALA A 23 -20.03 -4.96 -12.69
C ALA A 23 -20.38 -4.79 -11.21
N ASP A 24 -20.12 -5.80 -10.40
CA ASP A 24 -20.42 -5.85 -8.96
C ASP A 24 -19.22 -5.51 -8.08
N THR A 25 -18.09 -5.09 -8.65
CA THR A 25 -16.92 -4.67 -7.90
C THR A 25 -17.14 -3.25 -7.36
N ILE A 26 -17.21 -3.11 -6.05
CA ILE A 26 -17.40 -1.82 -5.36
C ILE A 26 -16.12 -1.30 -4.73
N ALA A 27 -15.16 -2.18 -4.43
CA ALA A 27 -13.86 -1.80 -3.86
C ALA A 27 -12.76 -2.79 -4.28
N ILE A 28 -11.52 -2.33 -4.27
CA ILE A 28 -10.32 -3.14 -4.53
C ILE A 28 -9.19 -2.75 -3.58
N PHE A 29 -8.48 -3.74 -3.07
CA PHE A 29 -7.34 -3.57 -2.17
C PHE A 29 -6.10 -4.24 -2.75
N GLY A 30 -5.02 -3.46 -2.92
CA GLY A 30 -3.69 -3.96 -3.20
C GLY A 30 -2.95 -4.26 -1.89
N SER A 31 -2.65 -5.53 -1.63
CA SER A 31 -2.13 -6.00 -0.33
C SER A 31 -0.63 -5.80 -0.10
N ASN A 32 0.07 -5.19 -1.04
CA ASN A 32 1.45 -4.70 -0.96
C ASN A 32 1.67 -3.64 -2.04
N GLN A 33 2.84 -3.00 -2.05
CA GLN A 33 3.17 -1.96 -3.03
C GLN A 33 2.93 -2.41 -4.47
N THR A 34 3.47 -3.56 -4.87
CA THR A 34 3.38 -4.07 -6.25
C THR A 34 1.92 -4.30 -6.69
N THR A 35 1.09 -4.84 -5.81
CA THR A 35 -0.32 -5.07 -6.13
C THR A 35 -1.14 -3.78 -6.11
N ALA A 36 -0.81 -2.83 -5.25
CA ALA A 36 -1.42 -1.50 -5.26
C ALA A 36 -1.07 -0.72 -6.53
N GLU A 37 0.19 -0.76 -6.97
CA GLU A 37 0.62 -0.20 -8.24
C GLU A 37 -0.06 -0.89 -9.44
N GLY A 38 -0.28 -2.20 -9.36
CA GLY A 38 -1.06 -2.94 -10.35
C GLY A 38 -2.51 -2.46 -10.46
N VAL A 39 -3.15 -2.13 -9.34
CA VAL A 39 -4.50 -1.53 -9.32
C VAL A 39 -4.49 -0.15 -9.99
N ILE A 40 -3.49 0.68 -9.70
CA ILE A 40 -3.33 2.01 -10.30
C ILE A 40 -3.13 1.87 -11.82
N THR A 41 -2.23 0.98 -12.25
CA THR A 41 -1.95 0.73 -13.67
C THR A 41 -3.18 0.21 -14.42
N ALA A 42 -3.95 -0.72 -13.83
CA ALA A 42 -5.21 -1.16 -14.43
C ALA A 42 -6.21 0.00 -14.60
N ASN A 43 -6.21 0.94 -13.65
CA ASN A 43 -7.09 2.10 -13.71
C ASN A 43 -6.73 3.10 -14.82
N GLU A 44 -5.50 3.14 -15.29
CA GLU A 44 -5.11 4.01 -16.42
C GLU A 44 -5.94 3.72 -17.67
N THR A 45 -6.32 2.46 -17.86
CA THR A 45 -7.16 2.03 -19.00
C THR A 45 -8.65 2.03 -18.64
N LEU A 46 -9.01 1.56 -17.45
CA LEU A 46 -10.41 1.37 -17.05
C LEU A 46 -11.08 2.64 -16.58
N ASN A 47 -10.32 3.56 -15.96
CA ASN A 47 -10.79 4.81 -15.35
C ASN A 47 -12.03 4.63 -14.45
N LYS A 48 -11.98 3.64 -13.56
CA LYS A 48 -13.09 3.24 -12.66
C LYS A 48 -12.85 3.57 -11.20
N LEU A 49 -11.61 3.92 -10.79
CA LEU A 49 -11.31 4.27 -9.41
C LEU A 49 -11.85 5.67 -9.08
N ALA A 50 -12.48 5.79 -7.93
CA ALA A 50 -12.99 7.03 -7.38
C ALA A 50 -12.86 7.03 -5.85
N THR A 51 -12.96 8.20 -5.23
CA THR A 51 -13.00 8.36 -3.76
C THR A 51 -14.42 8.35 -3.22
N ASP A 52 -15.42 8.50 -4.08
CA ASP A 52 -16.85 8.37 -3.76
C ASP A 52 -17.37 7.02 -4.32
N PRO A 53 -17.95 6.16 -3.48
CA PRO A 53 -18.50 4.87 -3.92
C PRO A 53 -19.70 5.02 -4.89
N ALA A 54 -20.32 6.18 -4.98
CA ALA A 54 -21.37 6.46 -5.97
C ALA A 54 -20.79 6.74 -7.37
N GLU A 55 -19.51 7.10 -7.46
CA GLU A 55 -18.85 7.46 -8.71
C GLU A 55 -17.97 6.35 -9.29
N GLY A 56 -17.56 5.39 -8.47
CA GLY A 56 -16.69 4.32 -8.95
C GLY A 56 -16.27 3.30 -7.90
N ILE A 57 -15.19 2.59 -8.22
CA ILE A 57 -14.61 1.56 -7.36
C ILE A 57 -13.67 2.24 -6.35
N ILE A 58 -13.86 1.95 -5.08
CA ILE A 58 -12.97 2.45 -4.02
C ILE A 58 -11.66 1.67 -4.03
N GLY A 59 -10.56 2.38 -4.29
CA GLY A 59 -9.21 1.80 -4.26
C GLY A 59 -8.50 2.07 -2.95
N VAL A 60 -7.89 1.03 -2.39
CA VAL A 60 -7.05 1.09 -1.19
C VAL A 60 -5.73 0.39 -1.46
N GLY A 61 -4.63 0.96 -0.96
CA GLY A 61 -3.29 0.39 -1.10
C GLY A 61 -2.69 -0.12 0.21
N PHE A 62 -1.51 -0.71 0.08
CA PHE A 62 -0.60 -1.04 1.17
C PHE A 62 0.81 -0.62 0.75
N ASP A 63 1.63 -0.17 1.70
CA ASP A 63 2.90 0.51 1.49
C ASP A 63 2.74 1.96 0.95
N ALA A 64 3.84 2.64 0.62
CA ALA A 64 3.83 4.10 0.42
C ALA A 64 4.72 4.58 -0.74
N GLY A 65 4.81 3.82 -1.81
CA GLY A 65 5.58 4.22 -2.99
C GLY A 65 5.04 5.48 -3.68
N THR A 66 5.89 6.16 -4.44
CA THR A 66 5.54 7.38 -5.20
C THR A 66 4.26 7.25 -6.05
N PRO A 67 4.00 6.13 -6.78
CA PRO A 67 2.76 5.98 -7.55
C PRO A 67 1.51 5.98 -6.68
N GLN A 68 1.58 5.40 -5.47
CA GLN A 68 0.44 5.36 -4.54
C GLN A 68 0.15 6.75 -3.98
N LYS A 69 1.18 7.51 -3.54
CA LYS A 69 1.04 8.90 -3.09
C LYS A 69 0.41 9.78 -4.18
N ALA A 70 0.88 9.64 -5.42
CA ALA A 70 0.32 10.36 -6.56
C ALA A 70 -1.14 9.97 -6.83
N ALA A 71 -1.49 8.69 -6.74
CA ALA A 71 -2.86 8.22 -6.95
C ALA A 71 -3.82 8.73 -5.87
N ILE A 72 -3.36 8.82 -4.61
CA ILE A 72 -4.14 9.40 -3.50
C ILE A 72 -4.37 10.89 -3.74
N ASN A 73 -3.33 11.66 -4.07
CA ASN A 73 -3.44 13.09 -4.35
C ASN A 73 -4.33 13.40 -5.56
N ASN A 74 -4.39 12.49 -6.53
CA ASN A 74 -5.23 12.62 -7.72
C ASN A 74 -6.66 12.03 -7.53
N GLY A 75 -7.04 11.64 -6.32
CA GLY A 75 -8.37 11.11 -6.01
C GLY A 75 -8.68 9.76 -6.67
N LYS A 76 -7.65 8.93 -6.93
CA LYS A 76 -7.81 7.58 -7.47
C LYS A 76 -7.80 6.50 -6.40
N LEU A 77 -7.04 6.70 -5.33
CA LEU A 77 -7.09 5.90 -4.11
C LEU A 77 -7.60 6.77 -2.96
N ILE A 78 -8.41 6.19 -2.06
CA ILE A 78 -8.83 6.92 -0.85
C ILE A 78 -7.73 6.99 0.20
N GLY A 79 -6.75 6.09 0.12
CA GLY A 79 -5.60 6.03 1.02
C GLY A 79 -4.88 4.69 0.93
N SER A 80 -3.89 4.54 1.77
CA SER A 80 -3.09 3.32 1.87
C SER A 80 -2.63 3.12 3.32
N VAL A 81 -2.21 1.91 3.65
CA VAL A 81 -1.57 1.60 4.94
C VAL A 81 -0.07 1.54 4.71
N THR A 82 0.70 2.39 5.41
CA THR A 82 2.16 2.25 5.43
C THR A 82 2.63 1.52 6.69
N GLN A 83 3.75 0.85 6.58
CA GLN A 83 4.48 0.28 7.72
C GLN A 83 5.38 1.35 8.34
N SER A 84 6.18 0.99 9.33
CA SER A 84 7.22 1.85 9.92
C SER A 84 8.62 1.42 9.47
N PRO A 85 9.03 1.63 8.21
CA PRO A 85 10.31 1.12 7.71
C PRO A 85 11.51 1.71 8.48
N LEU A 86 11.44 2.97 8.89
CA LEU A 86 12.46 3.62 9.68
C LEU A 86 12.63 2.92 11.05
N MET A 87 11.53 2.68 11.77
CA MET A 87 11.57 2.02 13.07
C MET A 87 11.90 0.53 12.95
N MET A 88 11.50 -0.14 11.88
CA MET A 88 11.91 -1.52 11.58
C MET A 88 13.42 -1.61 11.44
N GLY A 89 14.03 -0.72 10.67
CA GLY A 89 15.49 -0.64 10.52
C GLY A 89 16.17 -0.36 11.87
N TYR A 90 15.70 0.64 12.59
CA TYR A 90 16.26 1.02 13.89
C TYR A 90 16.21 -0.14 14.91
N LYS A 91 15.04 -0.72 15.14
CA LYS A 91 14.87 -1.83 16.08
C LYS A 91 15.65 -3.07 15.68
N THR A 92 15.76 -3.37 14.38
CA THR A 92 16.56 -4.49 13.87
C THR A 92 18.02 -4.40 14.29
N ILE A 93 18.64 -3.21 14.21
CA ILE A 93 20.04 -3.04 14.62
C ILE A 93 20.23 -3.34 16.12
N TYR A 94 19.34 -2.82 16.98
CA TYR A 94 19.42 -3.10 18.42
C TYR A 94 19.20 -4.57 18.75
N THR A 95 18.22 -5.20 18.08
CA THR A 95 17.96 -6.65 18.21
C THR A 95 19.18 -7.48 17.82
N LEU A 96 19.85 -7.13 16.71
CA LEU A 96 21.09 -7.80 16.30
C LEU A 96 22.21 -7.66 17.34
N VAL A 97 22.39 -6.47 17.93
CA VAL A 97 23.36 -6.25 19.00
C VAL A 97 23.04 -7.13 20.22
N ASP A 98 21.77 -7.22 20.59
CA ASP A 98 21.34 -8.07 21.71
C ASP A 98 21.61 -9.56 21.44
N VAL A 99 21.29 -10.05 20.23
CA VAL A 99 21.62 -11.42 19.81
C VAL A 99 23.14 -11.67 19.85
N CYS A 100 23.95 -10.75 19.36
CA CYS A 100 25.41 -10.88 19.39
C CYS A 100 25.97 -10.92 20.82
N ASN A 101 25.27 -10.29 21.77
CA ASN A 101 25.60 -10.34 23.21
C ASN A 101 25.00 -11.57 23.93
N GLY A 102 24.40 -12.52 23.22
CA GLY A 102 23.84 -13.74 23.77
C GLY A 102 22.50 -13.55 24.47
N LYS A 103 21.81 -12.44 24.27
CA LYS A 103 20.47 -12.25 24.82
C LYS A 103 19.42 -13.00 23.99
N THR A 104 18.41 -13.51 24.66
CA THR A 104 17.18 -13.98 23.99
C THR A 104 16.38 -12.76 23.55
N VAL A 105 15.88 -12.81 22.33
CA VAL A 105 15.02 -11.76 21.75
C VAL A 105 13.66 -12.35 21.42
N GLU A 106 12.62 -11.50 21.51
CA GLU A 106 11.24 -11.85 21.21
C GLU A 106 10.78 -11.06 19.97
N ASP A 107 9.62 -11.44 19.44
CA ASP A 107 8.96 -10.73 18.36
C ASP A 107 8.65 -9.30 18.80
N ILE A 108 9.00 -8.33 17.97
CA ILE A 108 8.78 -6.90 18.22
C ILE A 108 7.60 -6.43 17.35
N PRO A 109 6.43 -6.15 17.95
CA PRO A 109 5.31 -5.61 17.17
C PRO A 109 5.69 -4.23 16.61
N MET A 110 5.24 -3.99 15.35
CA MET A 110 5.43 -2.74 14.66
C MET A 110 4.08 -2.14 14.30
N ASP A 111 3.98 -0.82 14.42
CA ASP A 111 2.77 -0.10 14.04
C ASP A 111 2.66 0.05 12.53
N GLY A 112 1.42 0.06 12.04
CA GLY A 112 1.08 0.49 10.69
C GLY A 112 0.24 1.76 10.77
N TYR A 113 0.33 2.62 9.76
CA TYR A 113 -0.34 3.90 9.73
C TYR A 113 -1.21 4.00 8.48
N TRP A 114 -2.46 4.43 8.67
CA TRP A 114 -3.30 4.86 7.56
C TRP A 114 -2.87 6.24 7.09
N TYR A 115 -2.69 6.41 5.79
CA TYR A 115 -2.47 7.72 5.21
C TYR A 115 -3.38 7.98 4.00
N ASN A 116 -3.74 9.23 3.82
CA ASN A 116 -4.57 9.73 2.72
C ASN A 116 -4.11 11.15 2.33
N ALA A 117 -4.85 11.82 1.47
CA ALA A 117 -4.51 13.17 1.02
C ALA A 117 -4.52 14.22 2.15
N ASP A 118 -5.27 13.98 3.22
CA ASP A 118 -5.43 14.95 4.31
C ASP A 118 -4.29 14.88 5.34
N ASN A 119 -3.65 13.69 5.51
CA ASN A 119 -2.69 13.45 6.60
C ASN A 119 -1.30 12.99 6.16
N MET A 120 -1.03 12.84 4.86
CA MET A 120 0.28 12.33 4.42
C MET A 120 1.46 13.25 4.74
N GLU A 121 1.20 14.51 5.06
CA GLU A 121 2.22 15.49 5.48
C GLU A 121 2.34 15.62 7.01
N ASP A 122 1.54 14.86 7.79
CA ASP A 122 1.59 14.91 9.25
C ASP A 122 2.93 14.38 9.77
N GLU A 123 3.44 14.98 10.86
CA GLU A 123 4.75 14.67 11.46
C GLU A 123 4.91 13.19 11.83
N ASP A 124 3.81 12.50 12.19
CA ASP A 124 3.81 11.09 12.56
C ASP A 124 3.70 10.15 11.34
N ILE A 125 3.23 10.65 10.21
CA ILE A 125 2.96 9.87 8.99
C ILE A 125 4.09 10.03 7.98
N ALA A 126 4.45 11.27 7.65
CA ALA A 126 5.40 11.59 6.58
C ALA A 126 6.75 10.84 6.68
N PRO A 127 7.35 10.61 7.87
CA PRO A 127 8.60 9.86 7.98
C PRO A 127 8.49 8.37 7.58
N ASN A 128 7.27 7.83 7.51
CA ASN A 128 6.98 6.44 7.13
C ASN A 128 6.61 6.30 5.64
N LEU A 129 6.52 7.42 4.92
CA LEU A 129 6.29 7.42 3.48
C LEU A 129 7.63 7.54 2.75
N TYR A 130 7.84 6.70 1.76
CA TYR A 130 9.12 6.60 1.04
C TYR A 130 8.92 6.73 -0.49
N ASP A 131 10.02 6.86 -1.22
CA ASP A 131 10.05 6.94 -2.68
C ASP A 131 10.54 5.64 -3.31
#